data_29cde341152c77d0b1797637bbff2e7a
#
_entry.id   29cde341152c77d0b1797637bbff2e7a
#
_cell.length_a   1.000
_cell.length_b   1.000
_cell.length_c   1.000
_cell.angle_alpha   90.00
_cell.angle_beta   90.00
_cell.angle_gamma   90.00
#
_symmetry.space_group_name_H-M   'P 1'
#
loop_
_entity.id
_entity.type
_entity.pdbx_description
1 polymer ?
#
loop_
_entity_poly.entity_id
_entity_poly.type
_entity_poly.pdbx_seq_one_letter_code
_entity_poly.pdbx_strand_id
1 'polypeptide(L)'
;MTTRRRPARGLVLAMASAVWFVLTSGAMATEITPAVRSEIAPSGKLRVGLNHGNFLLVTPGSSATDPRGVASDVARELGRRVGVPVEFIKFETAGKLGDGVKTGAWDVAFLGAEPQRAAEIAFTAAYLEIPSTYLVPAGSPIRSVAEVDREGVRIAVADQSAYGLYLARTIKHAKLVMTKGLDSSFEVFVSQKLEALAGLKPRLLTDVQKLPGARILDGQFTAVQQAIGTAKNREASARFLRAFVEEVKVSGLVAEAISRNGAQGVSVAPPAPAQ
;
A
#
# COMPACT_ATOMS: atom_id res chain seq x y z
N MET A 1 -86.72 0.99 -46.65
CA MET A 1 -85.71 1.91 -46.01
C MET A 1 -85.08 1.15 -44.86
N THR A 2 -83.93 0.61 -45.07
CA THR A 2 -83.25 -0.27 -44.14
C THR A 2 -81.97 0.39 -43.66
N THR A 3 -81.97 0.77 -42.41
CA THR A 3 -80.79 1.39 -41.74
C THR A 3 -79.91 0.29 -41.14
N ARG A 4 -78.71 0.13 -41.70
CA ARG A 4 -77.68 -0.77 -41.18
C ARG A 4 -76.93 -0.05 -40.01
N ARG A 5 -76.98 -0.61 -38.80
CA ARG A 5 -76.13 -0.26 -37.67
C ARG A 5 -74.75 -0.93 -37.84
N ARG A 6 -73.66 -0.16 -37.75
CA ARG A 6 -72.27 -0.62 -37.66
C ARG A 6 -71.90 -0.96 -36.21
N PRO A 7 -71.18 -2.01 -35.91
CA PRO A 7 -70.68 -2.27 -34.55
C PRO A 7 -69.41 -1.46 -34.26
N ALA A 8 -69.34 -0.92 -33.06
CA ALA A 8 -68.17 -0.22 -32.48
C ALA A 8 -67.10 -1.25 -32.17
N ARG A 9 -65.87 -1.00 -32.69
CA ARG A 9 -64.68 -1.75 -32.32
C ARG A 9 -64.08 -1.17 -31.02
N GLY A 10 -64.16 -1.95 -29.94
CA GLY A 10 -63.49 -1.65 -28.70
C GLY A 10 -62.01 -1.80 -28.83
N LEU A 11 -61.25 -0.76 -28.50
CA LEU A 11 -59.80 -0.72 -28.43
C LEU A 11 -59.37 -1.25 -27.04
N VAL A 12 -58.81 -2.47 -27.00
CA VAL A 12 -58.24 -3.04 -25.79
C VAL A 12 -56.82 -2.50 -25.66
N LEU A 13 -56.58 -1.57 -24.70
CA LEU A 13 -55.28 -1.10 -24.32
C LEU A 13 -54.61 -2.19 -23.44
N ALA A 14 -53.64 -2.91 -23.98
CA ALA A 14 -52.79 -3.77 -23.19
C ALA A 14 -51.72 -2.91 -22.48
N MET A 15 -51.86 -2.71 -21.18
CA MET A 15 -50.79 -2.16 -20.33
C MET A 15 -49.71 -3.22 -20.14
N ALA A 16 -48.57 -3.06 -20.80
CA ALA A 16 -47.36 -3.80 -20.53
C ALA A 16 -46.67 -3.22 -19.30
N SER A 17 -46.83 -3.85 -18.15
CA SER A 17 -46.08 -3.53 -16.94
C SER A 17 -44.65 -4.00 -17.09
N ALA A 18 -43.72 -3.09 -17.42
CA ALA A 18 -42.28 -3.35 -17.38
C ALA A 18 -41.82 -3.43 -15.91
N VAL A 19 -41.63 -4.67 -15.45
CA VAL A 19 -40.96 -4.91 -14.15
C VAL A 19 -39.47 -4.64 -14.33
N TRP A 20 -39.01 -3.50 -13.85
CA TRP A 20 -37.58 -3.20 -13.73
C TRP A 20 -37.00 -4.05 -12.60
N PHE A 21 -36.27 -5.11 -12.94
CA PHE A 21 -35.40 -5.82 -12.01
C PHE A 21 -34.20 -4.92 -11.74
N VAL A 22 -34.25 -4.17 -10.63
CA VAL A 22 -33.07 -3.49 -10.10
C VAL A 22 -32.15 -4.59 -9.53
N LEU A 23 -31.16 -5.02 -10.31
CA LEU A 23 -30.05 -5.81 -9.80
C LEU A 23 -29.28 -4.92 -8.83
N THR A 24 -29.63 -4.93 -7.57
CA THR A 24 -28.78 -4.46 -6.51
C THR A 24 -27.60 -5.42 -6.45
N SER A 25 -26.48 -5.03 -7.07
CA SER A 25 -25.17 -5.64 -6.79
C SER A 25 -24.85 -5.32 -5.33
N GLY A 26 -25.39 -6.12 -4.41
CA GLY A 26 -24.98 -6.10 -3.02
C GLY A 26 -23.50 -6.41 -3.01
N ALA A 27 -22.66 -5.45 -2.63
CA ALA A 27 -21.28 -5.72 -2.24
C ALA A 27 -21.36 -6.82 -1.17
N MET A 28 -20.95 -8.03 -1.53
CA MET A 28 -20.88 -9.17 -0.61
C MET A 28 -19.89 -8.77 0.47
N ALA A 29 -20.40 -8.28 1.61
CA ALA A 29 -19.57 -8.02 2.78
C ALA A 29 -18.78 -9.30 3.06
N THR A 30 -17.47 -9.19 3.10
CA THR A 30 -16.57 -10.34 3.29
C THR A 30 -16.90 -10.99 4.64
N GLU A 31 -17.42 -12.21 4.62
CA GLU A 31 -17.91 -12.90 5.80
C GLU A 31 -16.77 -13.27 6.76
N ILE A 32 -16.95 -12.94 8.04
CA ILE A 32 -16.03 -13.31 9.11
C ILE A 32 -16.39 -14.73 9.62
N THR A 33 -15.81 -15.73 8.97
CA THR A 33 -15.97 -17.11 9.38
C THR A 33 -15.16 -17.40 10.67
N PRO A 34 -15.49 -18.47 11.43
CA PRO A 34 -14.67 -18.92 12.56
C PRO A 34 -13.20 -19.16 12.17
N ALA A 35 -12.94 -19.70 10.98
CA ALA A 35 -11.60 -19.92 10.45
C ALA A 35 -10.84 -18.59 10.25
N VAL A 36 -11.47 -17.57 9.66
CA VAL A 36 -10.87 -16.23 9.53
C VAL A 36 -10.52 -15.69 10.92
N ARG A 37 -11.47 -15.72 11.87
CA ARG A 37 -11.25 -15.20 13.23
C ARG A 37 -10.11 -15.90 13.95
N SER A 38 -10.05 -17.23 13.88
CA SER A 38 -8.99 -18.01 14.55
C SER A 38 -7.59 -17.78 13.95
N GLU A 39 -7.49 -17.50 12.66
CA GLU A 39 -6.22 -17.21 12.00
C GLU A 39 -5.78 -15.74 12.18
N ILE A 40 -6.71 -14.77 12.06
CA ILE A 40 -6.37 -13.35 12.04
C ILE A 40 -6.21 -12.76 13.45
N ALA A 41 -6.87 -13.34 14.45
CA ALA A 41 -6.84 -12.87 15.83
C ALA A 41 -6.83 -14.06 16.83
N PRO A 42 -5.80 -14.94 16.79
CA PRO A 42 -5.76 -16.17 17.57
C PRO A 42 -5.76 -15.93 19.09
N SER A 43 -5.30 -14.75 19.53
CA SER A 43 -5.28 -14.35 20.95
C SER A 43 -6.53 -13.58 21.39
N GLY A 44 -7.56 -13.45 20.53
CA GLY A 44 -8.71 -12.56 20.74
C GLY A 44 -8.43 -11.09 20.45
N LYS A 45 -7.19 -10.75 20.03
CA LYS A 45 -6.77 -9.43 19.57
C LYS A 45 -6.11 -9.55 18.20
N LEU A 46 -6.23 -8.51 17.37
CA LEU A 46 -5.53 -8.39 16.12
C LEU A 46 -4.19 -7.69 16.35
N ARG A 47 -3.08 -8.46 16.34
CA ARG A 47 -1.73 -7.89 16.48
C ARG A 47 -1.26 -7.36 15.12
N VAL A 48 -1.14 -6.03 15.01
CA VAL A 48 -0.82 -5.33 13.76
C VAL A 48 0.61 -4.80 13.80
N GLY A 49 1.48 -5.34 12.95
CA GLY A 49 2.84 -4.84 12.75
C GLY A 49 2.86 -3.58 11.88
N LEU A 50 3.51 -2.51 12.38
CA LEU A 50 3.67 -1.25 11.66
C LEU A 50 5.14 -0.80 11.62
N ASN A 51 5.58 -0.32 10.45
CA ASN A 51 6.89 0.32 10.28
C ASN A 51 6.84 1.81 10.66
N HIS A 52 7.28 2.15 11.87
CA HIS A 52 7.35 3.53 12.35
C HIS A 52 8.44 4.38 11.65
N GLY A 53 9.38 3.75 10.96
CA GLY A 53 10.35 4.46 10.12
C GLY A 53 9.73 5.03 8.82
N ASN A 54 8.50 4.66 8.47
CA ASN A 54 7.81 5.20 7.31
C ASN A 54 6.77 6.26 7.73
N PHE A 55 7.20 7.52 7.75
CA PHE A 55 6.39 8.68 8.17
C PHE A 55 5.15 8.93 7.27
N LEU A 56 5.09 8.35 6.08
CA LEU A 56 3.93 8.45 5.19
C LEU A 56 2.77 7.54 5.63
N LEU A 57 3.07 6.50 6.39
CA LEU A 57 2.09 5.50 6.83
C LEU A 57 1.80 5.58 8.31
N VAL A 58 2.80 5.99 9.11
CA VAL A 58 2.70 6.18 10.55
C VAL A 58 3.21 7.58 10.88
N THR A 59 2.36 8.41 11.45
CA THR A 59 2.70 9.81 11.80
C THR A 59 3.82 9.86 12.84
N PRO A 60 4.92 10.58 12.57
CA PRO A 60 6.02 10.73 13.52
C PRO A 60 5.54 11.28 14.86
N GLY A 61 6.14 10.78 15.96
CA GLY A 61 5.80 11.21 17.30
C GLY A 61 4.46 10.69 17.83
N SER A 62 3.70 9.92 17.04
CA SER A 62 2.51 9.24 17.56
C SER A 62 2.88 8.11 18.52
N SER A 63 1.96 7.80 19.47
CA SER A 63 2.15 6.69 20.42
C SER A 63 2.44 5.36 19.72
N ALA A 64 3.30 4.55 20.30
CA ALA A 64 3.55 3.19 19.78
C ALA A 64 2.34 2.26 19.96
N THR A 65 1.56 2.48 21.02
CA THR A 65 0.37 1.68 21.35
C THR A 65 -0.91 2.20 20.72
N ASP A 66 -0.91 3.49 20.32
CA ASP A 66 -2.03 4.13 19.60
C ASP A 66 -1.47 5.04 18.48
N PRO A 67 -0.85 4.46 17.44
CA PRO A 67 -0.25 5.22 16.36
C PRO A 67 -1.32 5.88 15.48
N ARG A 68 -1.00 7.07 14.96
CA ARG A 68 -1.77 7.74 13.90
C ARG A 68 -1.13 7.49 12.56
N GLY A 69 -1.88 7.58 11.48
CA GLY A 69 -1.38 7.42 10.12
C GLY A 69 -2.28 6.55 9.24
N VAL A 70 -2.01 6.56 7.96
CA VAL A 70 -2.82 5.83 6.96
C VAL A 70 -2.91 4.34 7.28
N ALA A 71 -1.78 3.70 7.61
CA ALA A 71 -1.77 2.27 7.93
C ALA A 71 -2.55 1.96 9.22
N SER A 72 -2.46 2.85 10.22
CA SER A 72 -3.18 2.71 11.49
C SER A 72 -4.70 2.83 11.31
N ASP A 73 -5.15 3.76 10.46
CA ASP A 73 -6.58 3.95 10.19
C ASP A 73 -7.17 2.74 9.47
N VAL A 74 -6.48 2.19 8.46
CA VAL A 74 -6.90 0.96 7.78
C VAL A 74 -6.89 -0.24 8.73
N ALA A 75 -5.89 -0.32 9.62
CA ALA A 75 -5.81 -1.39 10.62
C ALA A 75 -6.94 -1.34 11.64
N ARG A 76 -7.35 -0.14 12.09
CA ARG A 76 -8.52 0.03 12.99
C ARG A 76 -9.80 -0.42 12.30
N GLU A 77 -10.00 -0.06 11.02
CA GLU A 77 -11.15 -0.55 10.26
C GLU A 77 -11.14 -2.08 10.14
N LEU A 78 -9.96 -2.68 9.91
CA LEU A 78 -9.84 -4.15 9.89
C LEU A 78 -10.28 -4.76 11.24
N GLY A 79 -9.77 -4.24 12.36
CA GLY A 79 -10.18 -4.69 13.70
C GLY A 79 -11.67 -4.53 13.97
N ARG A 80 -12.26 -3.40 13.56
CA ARG A 80 -13.70 -3.14 13.66
C ARG A 80 -14.51 -4.18 12.88
N ARG A 81 -14.10 -4.52 11.66
CA ARG A 81 -14.79 -5.54 10.84
C ARG A 81 -14.65 -6.93 11.42
N VAL A 82 -13.47 -7.30 11.90
CA VAL A 82 -13.26 -8.61 12.55
C VAL A 82 -13.97 -8.69 13.91
N GLY A 83 -14.29 -7.55 14.51
CA GLY A 83 -14.94 -7.46 15.83
C GLY A 83 -13.99 -7.80 16.98
N VAL A 84 -12.72 -7.38 16.89
CA VAL A 84 -11.69 -7.58 17.92
C VAL A 84 -10.88 -6.30 18.13
N PRO A 85 -10.33 -6.08 19.33
CA PRO A 85 -9.43 -4.97 19.58
C PRO A 85 -8.13 -5.12 18.78
N VAL A 86 -7.57 -3.99 18.33
CA VAL A 86 -6.28 -3.92 17.64
C VAL A 86 -5.17 -3.67 18.66
N GLU A 87 -4.11 -4.46 18.58
CA GLU A 87 -2.86 -4.26 19.31
C GLU A 87 -1.75 -3.93 18.31
N PHE A 88 -1.23 -2.71 18.38
CA PHE A 88 -0.17 -2.26 17.48
C PHE A 88 1.22 -2.69 17.97
N ILE A 89 1.99 -3.31 17.07
CA ILE A 89 3.35 -3.75 17.31
C ILE A 89 4.30 -2.87 16.49
N LYS A 90 5.14 -2.10 17.20
CA LYS A 90 6.08 -1.17 16.58
C LYS A 90 7.31 -1.88 16.04
N PHE A 91 7.68 -1.54 14.80
CA PHE A 91 8.94 -1.89 14.17
C PHE A 91 9.63 -0.63 13.63
N GLU A 92 10.95 -0.57 13.77
CA GLU A 92 11.73 0.61 13.34
C GLU A 92 12.00 0.64 11.84
N THR A 93 12.00 -0.54 11.18
CA THR A 93 12.29 -0.65 9.76
C THR A 93 11.38 -1.68 9.08
N ALA A 94 11.23 -1.55 7.76
CA ALA A 94 10.47 -2.50 6.95
C ALA A 94 11.09 -3.92 6.97
N GLY A 95 12.43 -4.03 7.09
CA GLY A 95 13.12 -5.30 7.22
C GLY A 95 12.73 -6.02 8.51
N LYS A 96 12.87 -5.34 9.67
CA LYS A 96 12.47 -5.91 10.97
C LYS A 96 10.99 -6.30 11.00
N LEU A 97 10.13 -5.49 10.40
CA LEU A 97 8.71 -5.81 10.27
C LEU A 97 8.49 -7.08 9.45
N GLY A 98 9.14 -7.21 8.29
CA GLY A 98 9.07 -8.41 7.45
C GLY A 98 9.57 -9.65 8.18
N ASP A 99 10.71 -9.56 8.87
CA ASP A 99 11.28 -10.68 9.65
C ASP A 99 10.39 -11.13 10.81
N GLY A 100 9.53 -10.25 11.32
CA GLY A 100 8.57 -10.57 12.38
C GLY A 100 7.61 -11.72 12.06
N VAL A 101 7.42 -12.07 10.78
CA VAL A 101 6.62 -13.25 10.39
C VAL A 101 7.23 -14.55 10.91
N LYS A 102 8.56 -14.67 10.90
CA LYS A 102 9.30 -15.87 11.30
C LYS A 102 9.10 -16.23 12.77
N THR A 103 8.86 -15.22 13.59
CA THR A 103 8.66 -15.38 15.04
C THR A 103 7.19 -15.27 15.46
N GLY A 104 6.28 -15.04 14.50
CA GLY A 104 4.87 -14.79 14.81
C GLY A 104 4.66 -13.52 15.64
N ALA A 105 5.51 -12.51 15.46
CA ALA A 105 5.46 -11.27 16.22
C ALA A 105 4.19 -10.44 15.95
N TRP A 106 3.52 -10.68 14.84
CA TRP A 106 2.28 -10.03 14.43
C TRP A 106 1.35 -11.03 13.72
N ASP A 107 0.07 -10.71 13.62
CA ASP A 107 -0.92 -11.48 12.87
C ASP A 107 -1.11 -10.92 11.47
N VAL A 108 -1.06 -9.60 11.36
CA VAL A 108 -1.16 -8.82 10.12
C VAL A 108 -0.08 -7.75 10.12
N ALA A 109 0.51 -7.47 8.97
CA ALA A 109 1.51 -6.41 8.81
C ALA A 109 1.19 -5.52 7.61
N PHE A 110 1.47 -4.21 7.76
CA PHE A 110 1.32 -3.21 6.71
C PHE A 110 2.70 -2.84 6.17
N LEU A 111 3.06 -3.40 5.01
CA LEU A 111 4.40 -3.20 4.43
C LEU A 111 4.41 -3.34 2.91
N GLY A 112 5.48 -2.87 2.29
CA GLY A 112 5.66 -3.01 0.84
C GLY A 112 5.75 -4.50 0.43
N ALA A 113 4.89 -4.90 -0.50
CA ALA A 113 4.93 -6.24 -1.08
C ALA A 113 6.16 -6.37 -1.98
N GLU A 114 6.97 -7.39 -1.71
CA GLU A 114 8.18 -7.70 -2.47
C GLU A 114 8.32 -9.22 -2.65
N PRO A 115 8.80 -9.69 -3.81
CA PRO A 115 8.93 -11.13 -4.09
C PRO A 115 9.69 -11.90 -3.00
N GLN A 116 10.77 -11.30 -2.46
CA GLN A 116 11.56 -11.93 -1.40
C GLN A 116 10.74 -12.16 -0.12
N ARG A 117 9.85 -11.23 0.24
CA ARG A 117 8.96 -11.36 1.40
C ARG A 117 7.81 -12.32 1.15
N ALA A 118 7.36 -12.42 -0.11
CA ALA A 118 6.27 -13.30 -0.51
C ALA A 118 6.61 -14.81 -0.36
N ALA A 119 7.86 -15.15 -0.06
CA ALA A 119 8.23 -16.50 0.33
C ALA A 119 7.51 -16.95 1.61
N GLU A 120 7.32 -16.03 2.58
CA GLU A 120 6.77 -16.31 3.91
C GLU A 120 5.48 -15.56 4.23
N ILE A 121 5.21 -14.46 3.50
CA ILE A 121 4.07 -13.57 3.70
C ILE A 121 3.10 -13.69 2.54
N ALA A 122 1.84 -13.99 2.82
CA ALA A 122 0.75 -13.87 1.87
C ALA A 122 0.28 -12.41 1.83
N PHE A 123 0.54 -11.73 0.72
CA PHE A 123 0.15 -10.34 0.51
C PHE A 123 -1.21 -10.22 -0.18
N THR A 124 -1.91 -9.14 0.14
CA THR A 124 -3.01 -8.61 -0.68
C THR A 124 -2.46 -7.88 -1.91
N ALA A 125 -3.33 -7.42 -2.79
CA ALA A 125 -2.98 -6.30 -3.66
C ALA A 125 -2.61 -5.06 -2.80
N ALA A 126 -1.94 -4.09 -3.39
CA ALA A 126 -1.63 -2.85 -2.70
C ALA A 126 -2.90 -2.08 -2.36
N TYR A 127 -2.93 -1.45 -1.18
CA TYR A 127 -3.94 -0.44 -0.84
C TYR A 127 -3.48 0.98 -1.18
N LEU A 128 -2.15 1.18 -1.26
CA LEU A 128 -1.51 2.47 -1.49
C LEU A 128 -0.20 2.28 -2.25
N GLU A 129 0.13 3.24 -3.12
CA GLU A 129 1.38 3.29 -3.86
C GLU A 129 2.23 4.49 -3.45
N ILE A 130 3.55 4.26 -3.35
CA ILE A 130 4.52 5.32 -3.06
C ILE A 130 5.58 5.33 -4.15
N PRO A 131 5.65 6.38 -5.02
CA PRO A 131 6.67 6.47 -6.04
C PRO A 131 8.07 6.56 -5.43
N SER A 132 9.04 5.90 -6.04
CA SER A 132 10.44 5.89 -5.64
C SER A 132 11.33 6.33 -6.79
N THR A 133 12.25 7.25 -6.50
CA THR A 133 13.15 7.84 -7.48
C THR A 133 14.52 8.12 -6.84
N TYR A 134 15.34 8.93 -7.49
CA TYR A 134 16.66 9.31 -7.01
C TYR A 134 16.77 10.81 -6.77
N LEU A 135 17.54 11.18 -5.75
CA LEU A 135 18.08 12.51 -5.55
C LEU A 135 19.56 12.47 -5.91
N VAL A 136 20.02 13.45 -6.67
CA VAL A 136 21.42 13.61 -7.09
C VAL A 136 21.98 14.96 -6.61
N PRO A 137 23.30 15.04 -6.30
CA PRO A 137 23.90 16.26 -5.77
C PRO A 137 23.94 17.40 -6.80
N ALA A 138 24.23 18.60 -6.33
CA ALA A 138 24.47 19.75 -7.17
C ALA A 138 25.57 19.45 -8.23
N GLY A 139 25.37 19.89 -9.47
CA GLY A 139 26.32 19.68 -10.55
C GLY A 139 26.39 18.25 -11.10
N SER A 140 25.60 17.31 -10.57
CA SER A 140 25.57 15.91 -11.07
C SER A 140 25.32 15.86 -12.59
N PRO A 141 26.09 15.07 -13.35
CA PRO A 141 25.86 14.85 -14.78
C PRO A 141 24.64 13.94 -15.06
N ILE A 142 24.16 13.18 -14.05
CA ILE A 142 23.03 12.26 -14.19
C ILE A 142 21.74 13.08 -14.37
N ARG A 143 21.01 12.89 -15.46
CA ARG A 143 19.83 13.69 -15.83
C ARG A 143 18.51 12.91 -15.74
N SER A 144 18.57 11.60 -15.84
CA SER A 144 17.38 10.71 -15.83
C SER A 144 17.57 9.52 -14.92
N VAL A 145 16.47 8.88 -14.54
CA VAL A 145 16.47 7.64 -13.76
C VAL A 145 17.26 6.53 -14.46
N ALA A 146 17.15 6.41 -15.78
CA ALA A 146 17.84 5.40 -16.57
C ALA A 146 19.38 5.54 -16.55
N GLU A 147 19.89 6.74 -16.29
CA GLU A 147 21.33 7.00 -16.26
C GLU A 147 21.99 6.65 -14.93
N VAL A 148 21.22 6.28 -13.92
CA VAL A 148 21.77 5.98 -12.59
C VAL A 148 22.47 4.64 -12.56
N ASP A 149 21.98 3.63 -13.30
CA ASP A 149 22.60 2.30 -13.33
C ASP A 149 23.79 2.23 -14.31
N ARG A 150 24.93 2.76 -13.90
CA ARG A 150 26.18 2.68 -14.67
C ARG A 150 27.40 2.58 -13.74
N GLU A 151 28.51 2.10 -14.30
CA GLU A 151 29.78 1.96 -13.58
C GLU A 151 30.22 3.31 -12.97
N GLY A 152 30.77 3.23 -11.77
CA GLY A 152 31.23 4.39 -10.99
C GLY A 152 30.14 5.10 -10.21
N VAL A 153 28.87 4.82 -10.44
CA VAL A 153 27.76 5.38 -9.66
C VAL A 153 27.57 4.58 -8.37
N ARG A 154 27.59 5.28 -7.23
CA ARG A 154 27.30 4.71 -5.91
C ARG A 154 25.94 5.25 -5.44
N ILE A 155 25.05 4.38 -5.04
CA ILE A 155 23.67 4.70 -4.69
C ILE A 155 23.44 4.40 -3.21
N ALA A 156 23.22 5.42 -2.38
CA ALA A 156 22.74 5.20 -1.01
C ALA A 156 21.31 4.68 -1.04
N VAL A 157 21.02 3.64 -0.28
CA VAL A 157 19.69 3.02 -0.23
C VAL A 157 19.44 2.37 1.14
N ALA A 158 18.23 2.52 1.67
CA ALA A 158 17.84 1.85 2.91
C ALA A 158 17.73 0.34 2.69
N ASP A 159 18.55 -0.41 3.42
CA ASP A 159 18.55 -1.87 3.38
C ASP A 159 17.18 -2.42 3.78
N GLN A 160 16.80 -3.54 3.14
CA GLN A 160 15.51 -4.20 3.35
C GLN A 160 14.28 -3.28 3.20
N SER A 161 14.42 -2.08 2.63
CA SER A 161 13.25 -1.32 2.15
C SER A 161 12.69 -1.99 0.87
N ALA A 162 11.39 -1.79 0.56
CA ALA A 162 10.81 -2.38 -0.65
C ALA A 162 11.54 -1.90 -1.92
N TYR A 163 11.83 -0.60 -2.03
CA TYR A 163 12.59 -0.07 -3.14
C TYR A 163 14.07 -0.51 -3.11
N GLY A 164 14.66 -0.75 -1.94
CA GLY A 164 16.01 -1.32 -1.80
C GLY A 164 16.08 -2.77 -2.30
N LEU A 165 15.12 -3.59 -1.94
CA LEU A 165 14.98 -4.95 -2.46
C LEU A 165 14.75 -4.97 -3.98
N TYR A 166 13.97 -4.00 -4.49
CA TYR A 166 13.82 -3.83 -5.94
C TYR A 166 15.15 -3.52 -6.61
N LEU A 167 15.91 -2.54 -6.11
CA LEU A 167 17.20 -2.16 -6.68
C LEU A 167 18.23 -3.29 -6.56
N ALA A 168 18.26 -4.03 -5.46
CA ALA A 168 19.17 -5.15 -5.27
C ALA A 168 19.05 -6.25 -6.34
N ARG A 169 17.84 -6.40 -6.96
CA ARG A 169 17.62 -7.37 -8.04
C ARG A 169 17.67 -6.77 -9.45
N THR A 170 17.64 -5.45 -9.59
CA THR A 170 17.54 -4.80 -10.92
C THR A 170 18.77 -4.01 -11.33
N ILE A 171 19.52 -3.44 -10.39
CA ILE A 171 20.79 -2.74 -10.66
C ILE A 171 21.84 -3.74 -11.16
N LYS A 172 22.52 -3.36 -12.24
CA LYS A 172 23.53 -4.22 -12.92
C LYS A 172 24.93 -3.65 -12.86
N HIS A 173 25.09 -2.33 -12.90
CA HIS A 173 26.37 -1.65 -13.07
C HIS A 173 26.73 -0.73 -11.91
N ALA A 174 25.74 -0.02 -11.34
CA ALA A 174 25.95 0.85 -10.20
C ALA A 174 26.16 0.03 -8.90
N LYS A 175 26.81 0.66 -7.92
CA LYS A 175 27.07 0.05 -6.61
C LYS A 175 26.05 0.53 -5.60
N LEU A 176 25.30 -0.38 -4.97
CA LEU A 176 24.43 -0.08 -3.86
C LEU A 176 25.24 0.06 -2.56
N VAL A 177 25.01 1.17 -1.83
CA VAL A 177 25.54 1.42 -0.48
C VAL A 177 24.36 1.28 0.49
N MET A 178 24.27 0.09 1.11
CA MET A 178 23.16 -0.26 2.00
C MET A 178 23.29 0.45 3.35
N THR A 179 22.17 0.96 3.87
CA THR A 179 22.12 1.71 5.13
C THR A 179 20.96 1.22 6.01
N LYS A 180 21.00 1.56 7.31
CA LYS A 180 20.05 1.01 8.29
C LYS A 180 18.64 1.65 8.26
N GLY A 181 18.35 2.57 7.36
CA GLY A 181 17.05 3.25 7.28
C GLY A 181 17.10 4.53 6.47
N LEU A 182 15.98 5.27 6.43
CA LEU A 182 15.84 6.46 5.57
C LEU A 182 16.80 7.58 5.98
N ASP A 183 16.93 7.86 7.28
CA ASP A 183 17.80 8.92 7.79
C ASP A 183 19.27 8.61 7.53
N SER A 184 19.71 7.39 7.84
CA SER A 184 21.10 6.98 7.58
C SER A 184 21.43 6.91 6.09
N SER A 185 20.44 6.66 5.21
CA SER A 185 20.66 6.74 3.76
C SER A 185 21.02 8.17 3.33
N PHE A 186 20.30 9.15 3.85
CA PHE A 186 20.58 10.55 3.57
C PHE A 186 21.94 10.99 4.15
N GLU A 187 22.22 10.62 5.39
CA GLU A 187 23.52 10.93 6.04
C GLU A 187 24.71 10.34 5.28
N VAL A 188 24.63 9.08 4.87
CA VAL A 188 25.68 8.40 4.11
C VAL A 188 25.82 9.02 2.71
N PHE A 189 24.71 9.35 2.04
CA PHE A 189 24.74 10.03 0.75
C PHE A 189 25.53 11.35 0.83
N VAL A 190 25.28 12.16 1.87
CA VAL A 190 25.95 13.46 2.06
C VAL A 190 27.40 13.27 2.48
N SER A 191 27.66 12.50 3.54
CA SER A 191 28.98 12.37 4.15
C SER A 191 30.00 11.68 3.26
N GLN A 192 29.56 10.68 2.48
CA GLN A 192 30.42 9.95 1.54
C GLN A 192 30.40 10.56 0.13
N LYS A 193 29.68 11.66 -0.09
CA LYS A 193 29.55 12.32 -1.39
C LYS A 193 29.21 11.33 -2.49
N LEU A 194 28.11 10.58 -2.29
CA LEU A 194 27.66 9.56 -3.23
C LEU A 194 26.95 10.22 -4.44
N GLU A 195 26.92 9.51 -5.56
CA GLU A 195 26.38 10.00 -6.83
C GLU A 195 24.84 10.05 -6.85
N ALA A 196 24.17 9.19 -6.08
CA ALA A 196 22.71 9.16 -5.96
C ALA A 196 22.24 8.69 -4.58
N LEU A 197 21.06 9.20 -4.18
CA LEU A 197 20.28 8.69 -3.06
C LEU A 197 18.96 8.14 -3.61
N ALA A 198 18.73 6.83 -3.46
CA ALA A 198 17.45 6.20 -3.77
C ALA A 198 16.48 6.37 -2.59
N GLY A 199 15.23 6.69 -2.88
CA GLY A 199 14.24 6.85 -1.82
C GLY A 199 12.80 7.00 -2.30
N LEU A 200 11.89 6.99 -1.34
CA LEU A 200 10.50 7.38 -1.57
C LEU A 200 10.47 8.84 -2.01
N LYS A 201 9.82 9.13 -3.14
CA LYS A 201 9.79 10.50 -3.70
C LYS A 201 9.33 11.56 -2.68
N PRO A 202 8.29 11.33 -1.84
CA PRO A 202 7.91 12.31 -0.82
C PRO A 202 9.01 12.56 0.22
N ARG A 203 9.80 11.54 0.56
CA ARG A 203 10.95 11.72 1.47
C ARG A 203 12.05 12.55 0.80
N LEU A 204 12.37 12.26 -0.45
CA LEU A 204 13.40 12.99 -1.20
C LEU A 204 13.03 14.47 -1.40
N LEU A 205 11.72 14.80 -1.49
CA LEU A 205 11.23 16.18 -1.52
C LEU A 205 11.55 16.96 -0.24
N THR A 206 11.59 16.28 0.90
CA THR A 206 12.03 16.87 2.16
C THR A 206 13.57 16.96 2.25
N ASP A 207 14.26 15.94 1.77
CA ASP A 207 15.71 15.87 1.85
C ASP A 207 16.41 16.85 0.91
N VAL A 208 15.88 17.09 -0.28
CA VAL A 208 16.44 18.04 -1.27
C VAL A 208 16.48 19.46 -0.73
N GLN A 209 15.56 19.84 0.15
CA GLN A 209 15.53 21.18 0.78
C GLN A 209 16.77 21.46 1.65
N LYS A 210 17.45 20.39 2.10
CA LYS A 210 18.65 20.47 2.94
C LYS A 210 19.94 20.56 2.12
N LEU A 211 19.86 20.46 0.79
CA LEU A 211 21.00 20.35 -0.13
C LEU A 211 20.90 21.35 -1.29
N PRO A 212 21.39 22.58 -1.13
CA PRO A 212 21.33 23.60 -2.19
C PRO A 212 21.90 23.09 -3.53
N GLY A 213 21.14 23.24 -4.60
CA GLY A 213 21.51 22.81 -5.94
C GLY A 213 21.35 21.31 -6.25
N ALA A 214 21.05 20.48 -5.25
CA ALA A 214 20.66 19.10 -5.48
C ALA A 214 19.28 19.03 -6.16
N ARG A 215 18.98 17.94 -6.85
CA ARG A 215 17.71 17.77 -7.55
C ARG A 215 17.20 16.33 -7.50
N ILE A 216 15.91 16.20 -7.55
CA ILE A 216 15.22 14.90 -7.69
C ILE A 216 15.09 14.64 -9.20
N LEU A 217 15.39 13.41 -9.62
CA LEU A 217 15.23 13.00 -11.00
C LEU A 217 13.73 12.84 -11.32
N ASP A 218 13.36 13.26 -12.52
CA ASP A 218 12.00 13.09 -13.03
C ASP A 218 11.67 11.61 -13.24
N GLY A 219 10.38 11.27 -13.09
CA GLY A 219 9.90 9.91 -13.18
C GLY A 219 10.12 9.12 -11.89
N GLN A 220 10.16 7.80 -12.02
CA GLN A 220 10.36 6.85 -10.95
C GLN A 220 11.02 5.58 -11.49
N PHE A 221 11.81 4.89 -10.67
CA PHE A 221 12.31 3.56 -11.03
C PHE A 221 11.33 2.46 -10.61
N THR A 222 10.52 2.70 -9.58
CA THR A 222 9.43 1.82 -9.12
C THR A 222 8.43 2.60 -8.28
N ALA A 223 7.25 2.01 -8.07
CA ALA A 223 6.32 2.42 -7.02
C ALA A 223 6.23 1.32 -5.97
N VAL A 224 6.46 1.68 -4.71
CA VAL A 224 6.33 0.73 -3.60
C VAL A 224 4.86 0.40 -3.41
N GLN A 225 4.52 -0.87 -3.57
CA GLN A 225 3.19 -1.43 -3.40
C GLN A 225 2.95 -1.71 -1.92
N GLN A 226 2.33 -0.76 -1.20
CA GLN A 226 1.98 -0.95 0.20
C GLN A 226 0.77 -1.86 0.32
N ALA A 227 0.97 -3.04 0.91
CA ALA A 227 -0.04 -4.09 1.02
C ALA A 227 -0.25 -4.52 2.47
N ILE A 228 -1.26 -5.33 2.69
CA ILE A 228 -1.49 -6.02 3.95
C ILE A 228 -0.98 -7.46 3.78
N GLY A 229 -0.18 -7.92 4.72
CA GLY A 229 0.36 -9.27 4.73
C GLY A 229 -0.05 -10.05 5.98
N THR A 230 -0.21 -11.35 5.82
CA THR A 230 -0.33 -12.32 6.91
C THR A 230 0.64 -13.48 6.67
N ALA A 231 0.90 -14.32 7.66
CA ALA A 231 1.75 -15.49 7.46
C ALA A 231 1.16 -16.41 6.36
N LYS A 232 2.01 -16.98 5.52
CA LYS A 232 1.61 -17.69 4.30
C LYS A 232 0.70 -18.90 4.56
N ASN A 233 0.83 -19.51 5.74
CA ASN A 233 0.02 -20.65 6.17
C ASN A 233 -1.38 -20.27 6.72
N ARG A 234 -1.75 -19.00 6.71
CA ARG A 234 -3.06 -18.48 7.17
C ARG A 234 -3.95 -18.18 5.98
N GLU A 235 -4.42 -19.21 5.31
CA GLU A 235 -5.14 -19.09 4.04
C GLU A 235 -6.50 -18.39 4.13
N ALA A 236 -7.26 -18.67 5.20
CA ALA A 236 -8.57 -18.03 5.42
C ALA A 236 -8.38 -16.52 5.64
N SER A 237 -7.39 -16.13 6.46
CA SER A 237 -7.01 -14.73 6.65
C SER A 237 -6.55 -14.08 5.35
N ALA A 238 -5.72 -14.75 4.56
CA ALA A 238 -5.22 -14.20 3.30
C ALA A 238 -6.35 -13.93 2.29
N ARG A 239 -7.33 -14.83 2.18
CA ARG A 239 -8.52 -14.62 1.32
C ARG A 239 -9.37 -13.46 1.81
N PHE A 240 -9.64 -13.41 3.10
CA PHE A 240 -10.39 -12.32 3.74
C PHE A 240 -9.71 -10.96 3.52
N LEU A 241 -8.40 -10.87 3.77
CA LEU A 241 -7.64 -9.63 3.61
C LEU A 241 -7.61 -9.14 2.15
N ARG A 242 -7.56 -10.04 1.16
CA ARG A 242 -7.64 -9.64 -0.26
C ARG A 242 -8.95 -8.94 -0.59
N ALA A 243 -10.08 -9.48 -0.14
CA ALA A 243 -11.36 -8.82 -0.35
C ALA A 243 -11.47 -7.52 0.46
N PHE A 244 -11.05 -7.52 1.72
CA PHE A 244 -11.01 -6.33 2.58
C PHE A 244 -10.26 -5.16 1.92
N VAL A 245 -9.08 -5.41 1.32
CA VAL A 245 -8.30 -4.37 0.67
C VAL A 245 -9.04 -3.73 -0.49
N GLU A 246 -9.70 -4.51 -1.35
CA GLU A 246 -10.49 -3.96 -2.45
C GLU A 246 -11.68 -3.13 -1.95
N GLU A 247 -12.36 -3.61 -0.93
CA GLU A 247 -13.48 -2.88 -0.32
C GLU A 247 -13.05 -1.52 0.26
N VAL A 248 -11.93 -1.45 1.01
CA VAL A 248 -11.47 -0.19 1.60
C VAL A 248 -10.92 0.79 0.56
N LYS A 249 -10.44 0.32 -0.58
CA LYS A 249 -10.10 1.17 -1.74
C LYS A 249 -11.36 1.77 -2.36
N VAL A 250 -12.35 0.94 -2.67
CA VAL A 250 -13.59 1.34 -3.35
C VAL A 250 -14.47 2.23 -2.46
N SER A 251 -14.51 1.97 -1.16
CA SER A 251 -15.29 2.79 -0.21
C SER A 251 -14.75 4.19 0.03
N GLY A 252 -13.52 4.49 -0.47
CA GLY A 252 -12.85 5.76 -0.24
C GLY A 252 -12.09 5.87 1.08
N LEU A 253 -12.15 4.85 1.96
CA LEU A 253 -11.50 4.88 3.27
C LEU A 253 -10.00 5.14 3.17
N VAL A 254 -9.31 4.54 2.19
CA VAL A 254 -7.87 4.77 1.98
C VAL A 254 -7.61 6.21 1.54
N ALA A 255 -8.42 6.77 0.64
CA ALA A 255 -8.30 8.16 0.20
C ALA A 255 -8.53 9.16 1.34
N GLU A 256 -9.54 8.91 2.18
CA GLU A 256 -9.81 9.70 3.39
C GLU A 256 -8.64 9.61 4.39
N ALA A 257 -8.09 8.40 4.60
CA ALA A 257 -6.95 8.22 5.49
C ALA A 257 -5.71 8.97 4.99
N ILE A 258 -5.43 8.96 3.69
CA ILE A 258 -4.36 9.74 3.05
C ILE A 258 -4.57 11.24 3.35
N SER A 259 -5.76 11.75 3.07
CA SER A 259 -6.12 13.17 3.27
C SER A 259 -6.03 13.59 4.74
N ARG A 260 -6.66 12.82 5.64
CA ARG A 260 -6.69 13.10 7.09
C ARG A 260 -5.31 13.14 7.72
N ASN A 261 -4.41 12.28 7.26
CA ASN A 261 -3.05 12.19 7.80
C ASN A 261 -2.04 13.07 7.05
N GLY A 262 -2.48 13.84 6.04
CA GLY A 262 -1.58 14.71 5.27
C GLY A 262 -0.47 13.94 4.53
N ALA A 263 -0.70 12.70 4.14
CA ALA A 263 0.27 11.86 3.45
C ALA A 263 0.37 12.27 1.98
N GLN A 264 1.17 13.30 1.71
CA GLN A 264 1.34 13.82 0.35
C GLN A 264 2.25 12.96 -0.52
N GLY A 265 1.99 12.93 -1.83
CA GLY A 265 2.82 12.23 -2.81
C GLY A 265 2.65 10.71 -2.80
N VAL A 266 1.57 10.22 -2.20
CA VAL A 266 1.11 8.84 -2.26
C VAL A 266 -0.25 8.78 -2.94
N SER A 267 -0.64 7.64 -3.47
CA SER A 267 -1.93 7.43 -4.13
C SER A 267 -2.60 6.14 -3.68
N VAL A 268 -3.93 6.11 -3.73
CA VAL A 268 -4.66 4.85 -3.61
C VAL A 268 -4.23 3.95 -4.77
N ALA A 269 -3.91 2.71 -4.47
CA ALA A 269 -3.54 1.74 -5.51
C ALA A 269 -4.75 1.40 -6.41
N PRO A 270 -4.53 1.10 -7.70
CA PRO A 270 -5.60 0.67 -8.59
C PRO A 270 -6.25 -0.64 -8.08
N PRO A 271 -7.47 -0.96 -8.55
CA PRO A 271 -8.06 -2.26 -8.29
C PRO A 271 -7.14 -3.41 -8.71
N ALA A 272 -7.17 -4.51 -7.96
CA ALA A 272 -6.45 -5.71 -8.37
C ALA A 272 -6.97 -6.19 -9.74
N PRO A 273 -6.09 -6.74 -10.59
CA PRO A 273 -6.55 -7.42 -11.80
C PRO A 273 -7.59 -8.51 -11.46
N ALA A 274 -8.62 -8.64 -12.28
CA ALA A 274 -9.58 -9.73 -12.15
C ALA A 274 -8.82 -11.07 -12.19
N GLN A 275 -9.04 -11.91 -11.18
CA GLN A 275 -8.45 -13.26 -11.11
C GLN A 275 -9.30 -14.26 -11.91
#